data_8552d478fb377ad87ab70e79503b0e09
#
_entry.id   8552d478fb377ad87ab70e79503b0e09
#
_cell.length_a   1.000
_cell.length_b   1.000
_cell.length_c   1.000
_cell.angle_alpha   90.00
_cell.angle_beta   90.00
_cell.angle_gamma   90.00
#
_symmetry.space_group_name_H-M   'P 1'
#
loop_
_entity.id
_entity.type
_entity.pdbx_description
1 polymer ?
#
loop_
_entity_poly.entity_id
_entity_poly.type
_entity_poly.pdbx_seq_one_letter_code
_entity_poly.pdbx_strand_id
1 'polypeptide(L)'
;MQFEIEDFHKASARFGEDFEEELIKPILELAGQIPRVASRCILGAVAPSRYCLLYQITDPEQYRENAVSACKQLCNVWKHFMNLSVSAGISRPGNSAADFLNRFEEAGEQLMLKYLKGKGKICDPWEKDAVSFQQVRQTRQDYKKLLKGLMVGDELAVWSEKKGFFSELYKMELKAAKEVCLHLICSIAWQFSDNHDDISALFAEEVNYYEKIGRLDEMRSVELWLNNYFRWIMDYNAHHADRKQADMMIRAKRFIMDNYANPELTLGSVASFIGLNEKYFSTRFTKEEGMTFSNYLTEVRIRKARELMETTDLKIYEISQSVGYNSVEHFTRVFKKNCAK
;
A
#
# COMPACT_ATOMS: atom_id res chain seq x y z
N MET A 1 2.67 -5.71 -18.09
CA MET A 1 1.59 -4.81 -17.70
C MET A 1 1.37 -4.92 -16.20
N GLN A 2 1.09 -3.82 -15.53
CA GLN A 2 0.65 -3.85 -14.13
C GLN A 2 -0.77 -3.29 -14.03
N PHE A 3 -1.56 -3.85 -13.13
CA PHE A 3 -2.94 -3.47 -12.86
C PHE A 3 -3.10 -3.18 -11.38
N GLU A 4 -3.88 -2.18 -11.03
CA GLU A 4 -4.22 -1.88 -9.65
C GLU A 4 -5.72 -1.66 -9.50
N ILE A 5 -6.32 -2.40 -8.57
CA ILE A 5 -7.74 -2.28 -8.24
C ILE A 5 -7.92 -1.03 -7.40
N GLU A 6 -8.75 -0.12 -7.87
CA GLU A 6 -9.10 1.09 -7.16
C GLU A 6 -10.05 0.76 -5.99
N ASP A 7 -9.92 1.52 -4.90
CA ASP A 7 -10.73 1.33 -3.68
C ASP A 7 -10.74 -0.11 -3.16
N PHE A 8 -9.57 -0.77 -3.19
CA PHE A 8 -9.38 -2.18 -2.84
C PHE A 8 -10.05 -2.57 -1.51
N HIS A 9 -9.94 -1.74 -0.47
CA HIS A 9 -10.56 -2.03 0.83
C HIS A 9 -12.09 -2.13 0.76
N LYS A 10 -12.74 -1.33 -0.08
CA LYS A 10 -14.19 -1.44 -0.30
C LYS A 10 -14.52 -2.72 -1.08
N ALA A 11 -13.65 -3.06 -2.03
CA ALA A 11 -13.81 -4.28 -2.83
C ALA A 11 -13.60 -5.54 -1.98
N SER A 12 -12.51 -5.64 -1.20
CA SER A 12 -12.23 -6.79 -0.34
C SER A 12 -13.29 -7.01 0.74
N ALA A 13 -13.82 -5.92 1.31
CA ALA A 13 -14.92 -6.00 2.27
C ALA A 13 -16.22 -6.57 1.66
N ARG A 14 -16.41 -6.44 0.34
CA ARG A 14 -17.58 -6.95 -0.38
C ARG A 14 -17.46 -8.44 -0.73
N PHE A 15 -16.26 -8.91 -1.06
CA PHE A 15 -16.03 -10.29 -1.53
C PHE A 15 -15.55 -11.25 -0.43
N GLY A 16 -15.12 -10.75 0.74
CA GLY A 16 -14.68 -11.59 1.86
C GLY A 16 -13.26 -12.15 1.70
N GLU A 17 -12.99 -13.27 2.42
CA GLU A 17 -11.65 -13.89 2.45
C GLU A 17 -11.27 -14.58 1.12
N ASP A 18 -12.24 -14.99 0.31
CA ASP A 18 -12.04 -15.64 -0.98
C ASP A 18 -11.80 -14.64 -2.13
N PHE A 19 -11.62 -13.37 -1.81
CA PHE A 19 -11.45 -12.29 -2.80
C PHE A 19 -10.37 -12.58 -3.85
N GLU A 20 -9.23 -13.13 -3.45
CA GLU A 20 -8.14 -13.47 -4.38
C GLU A 20 -8.53 -14.62 -5.33
N GLU A 21 -9.21 -15.66 -4.84
CA GLU A 21 -9.65 -16.78 -5.67
C GLU A 21 -10.77 -16.37 -6.64
N GLU A 22 -11.73 -15.62 -6.16
CA GLU A 22 -12.84 -15.14 -6.99
C GLU A 22 -12.42 -14.11 -8.04
N LEU A 23 -11.35 -13.37 -7.78
CA LEU A 23 -10.85 -12.30 -8.66
C LEU A 23 -9.81 -12.82 -9.65
N ILE A 24 -8.88 -13.66 -9.22
CA ILE A 24 -7.74 -14.10 -10.04
C ILE A 24 -8.14 -15.20 -11.02
N LYS A 25 -8.88 -16.20 -10.59
CA LYS A 25 -9.25 -17.32 -11.45
C LYS A 25 -10.02 -16.92 -12.72
N PRO A 26 -11.10 -16.10 -12.61
CA PRO A 26 -11.83 -15.66 -13.81
C PRO A 26 -10.96 -14.84 -14.76
N ILE A 27 -10.01 -14.07 -14.22
CA ILE A 27 -9.14 -13.21 -15.04
C ILE A 27 -8.10 -14.05 -15.78
N LEU A 28 -7.54 -15.09 -15.15
CA LEU A 28 -6.62 -16.03 -15.81
C LEU A 28 -7.33 -16.75 -16.96
N GLU A 29 -8.56 -17.20 -16.74
CA GLU A 29 -9.37 -17.85 -17.77
C GLU A 29 -9.67 -16.91 -18.93
N LEU A 30 -10.02 -15.66 -18.61
CA LEU A 30 -10.31 -14.61 -19.60
C LEU A 30 -9.06 -14.11 -20.32
N ALA A 31 -7.93 -13.94 -19.63
CA ALA A 31 -6.64 -13.63 -20.25
C ALA A 31 -6.25 -14.74 -21.25
N GLY A 32 -6.54 -16.00 -20.91
CA GLY A 32 -6.37 -17.15 -21.80
C GLY A 32 -7.29 -17.15 -23.03
N GLN A 33 -8.40 -16.43 -23.01
CA GLN A 33 -9.35 -16.30 -24.13
C GLN A 33 -9.09 -15.07 -25.02
N ILE A 34 -8.26 -14.11 -24.58
CA ILE A 34 -7.89 -12.94 -25.39
C ILE A 34 -7.05 -13.41 -26.58
N PRO A 35 -7.56 -13.35 -27.82
CA PRO A 35 -6.83 -13.77 -29.01
C PRO A 35 -5.53 -12.99 -29.11
N ARG A 36 -4.37 -13.47 -29.05
CA ARG A 36 -3.05 -12.82 -29.07
C ARG A 36 -2.35 -12.72 -27.70
N VAL A 37 -3.05 -12.93 -26.58
CA VAL A 37 -2.46 -13.10 -25.24
C VAL A 37 -2.51 -14.57 -24.82
N ALA A 38 -3.42 -15.32 -25.44
CA ALA A 38 -3.90 -16.64 -25.02
C ALA A 38 -2.86 -17.77 -24.95
N SER A 39 -1.73 -17.68 -25.68
CA SER A 39 -0.87 -18.86 -25.79
C SER A 39 0.15 -19.00 -24.66
N ARG A 40 0.59 -17.91 -24.04
CA ARG A 40 1.54 -17.93 -22.90
C ARG A 40 1.45 -16.62 -22.11
N CYS A 41 0.59 -16.58 -21.11
CA CYS A 41 0.55 -15.48 -20.15
C CYS A 41 0.68 -16.00 -18.72
N ILE A 42 1.24 -15.17 -17.86
CA ILE A 42 1.34 -15.39 -16.43
C ILE A 42 0.75 -14.17 -15.76
N LEU A 43 -0.29 -14.36 -14.95
CA LEU A 43 -0.81 -13.33 -14.06
C LEU A 43 -0.36 -13.67 -12.64
N GLY A 44 0.23 -12.70 -11.94
CA GLY A 44 0.68 -12.84 -10.57
C GLY A 44 0.28 -11.65 -9.73
N ALA A 45 -0.02 -11.89 -8.44
CA ALA A 45 -0.19 -10.83 -7.48
C ALA A 45 1.19 -10.23 -7.12
N VAL A 46 1.26 -8.90 -7.10
CA VAL A 46 2.45 -8.13 -6.67
C VAL A 46 2.22 -7.56 -5.27
N ALA A 47 0.98 -7.17 -5.00
CA ALA A 47 0.48 -6.70 -3.71
C ALA A 47 -1.02 -7.01 -3.64
N PRO A 48 -1.68 -6.87 -2.49
CA PRO A 48 -3.11 -7.21 -2.38
C PRO A 48 -4.02 -6.56 -3.42
N SER A 49 -3.72 -5.30 -3.81
CA SER A 49 -4.49 -4.56 -4.83
C SER A 49 -3.84 -4.56 -6.21
N ARG A 50 -2.63 -5.11 -6.35
CA ARG A 50 -1.80 -4.94 -7.56
C ARG A 50 -1.41 -6.26 -8.18
N TYR A 51 -1.61 -6.37 -9.49
CA TYR A 51 -1.35 -7.56 -10.28
C TYR A 51 -0.43 -7.25 -11.45
N CYS A 52 0.39 -8.23 -11.84
CA CYS A 52 1.26 -8.15 -13.01
C CYS A 52 0.86 -9.22 -14.01
N LEU A 53 0.62 -8.82 -15.26
CA LEU A 53 0.44 -9.70 -16.40
C LEU A 53 1.69 -9.70 -17.25
N LEU A 54 2.32 -10.86 -17.37
CA LEU A 54 3.40 -11.14 -18.28
C LEU A 54 2.86 -11.99 -19.41
N TYR A 55 3.13 -11.63 -20.68
CA TYR A 55 2.70 -12.43 -21.82
C TYR A 55 3.71 -12.38 -22.96
N GLN A 56 3.73 -13.44 -23.76
CA GLN A 56 4.62 -13.55 -24.90
C GLN A 56 4.09 -12.72 -26.08
N ILE A 57 4.94 -11.91 -26.66
CA ILE A 57 4.64 -11.10 -27.84
C ILE A 57 4.90 -11.96 -29.07
N THR A 58 3.89 -12.09 -29.94
CA THR A 58 3.99 -12.81 -31.21
C THR A 58 4.25 -11.87 -32.39
N ASP A 59 3.84 -10.61 -32.29
CA ASP A 59 3.99 -9.58 -33.30
C ASP A 59 4.49 -8.26 -32.66
N PRO A 60 5.80 -7.98 -32.76
CA PRO A 60 6.36 -6.77 -32.18
C PRO A 60 5.88 -5.45 -32.84
N GLU A 61 5.49 -5.47 -34.09
CA GLU A 61 5.04 -4.27 -34.81
C GLU A 61 3.66 -3.80 -34.34
N GLN A 62 2.78 -4.74 -34.01
CA GLN A 62 1.45 -4.47 -33.50
C GLN A 62 1.37 -4.49 -31.94
N TYR A 63 2.52 -4.55 -31.29
CA TYR A 63 2.57 -4.71 -29.82
C TYR A 63 1.77 -3.65 -29.08
N ARG A 64 1.91 -2.37 -29.42
CA ARG A 64 1.22 -1.27 -28.74
C ARG A 64 -0.30 -1.45 -28.79
N GLU A 65 -0.85 -1.65 -29.97
CA GLU A 65 -2.29 -1.80 -30.17
C GLU A 65 -2.82 -3.03 -29.46
N ASN A 66 -2.09 -4.14 -29.55
CA ASN A 66 -2.43 -5.40 -28.90
C ASN A 66 -2.39 -5.27 -27.37
N ALA A 67 -1.38 -4.61 -26.82
CA ALA A 67 -1.23 -4.38 -25.38
C ALA A 67 -2.35 -3.50 -24.82
N VAL A 68 -2.63 -2.38 -25.47
CA VAL A 68 -3.71 -1.47 -25.07
C VAL A 68 -5.07 -2.14 -25.19
N SER A 69 -5.30 -2.91 -26.28
CA SER A 69 -6.54 -3.66 -26.45
C SER A 69 -6.75 -4.73 -25.39
N ALA A 70 -5.70 -5.50 -25.05
CA ALA A 70 -5.72 -6.49 -23.99
C ALA A 70 -6.02 -5.85 -22.61
N CYS A 71 -5.35 -4.75 -22.29
CA CYS A 71 -5.64 -4.00 -21.07
C CYS A 71 -7.09 -3.52 -21.00
N LYS A 72 -7.63 -2.97 -22.10
CA LYS A 72 -9.03 -2.52 -22.16
C LYS A 72 -10.00 -3.68 -21.92
N GLN A 73 -9.75 -4.81 -22.52
CA GLN A 73 -10.60 -6.00 -22.35
C GLN A 73 -10.58 -6.48 -20.89
N LEU A 74 -9.41 -6.61 -20.28
CA LEU A 74 -9.27 -7.01 -18.87
C LEU A 74 -9.94 -6.00 -17.93
N CYS A 75 -9.69 -4.71 -18.10
CA CYS A 75 -10.32 -3.67 -17.28
C CYS A 75 -11.86 -3.68 -17.42
N ASN A 76 -12.38 -3.92 -18.64
CA ASN A 76 -13.82 -4.05 -18.87
C ASN A 76 -14.42 -5.28 -18.18
N VAL A 77 -13.70 -6.39 -18.15
CA VAL A 77 -14.11 -7.59 -17.41
C VAL A 77 -14.27 -7.28 -15.93
N TRP A 78 -13.26 -6.72 -15.30
CA TRP A 78 -13.35 -6.31 -13.90
C TRP A 78 -14.51 -5.35 -13.63
N LYS A 79 -14.72 -4.40 -14.54
CA LYS A 79 -15.80 -3.41 -14.42
C LYS A 79 -17.19 -4.04 -14.56
N HIS A 80 -17.39 -4.89 -15.57
CA HIS A 80 -18.73 -5.43 -15.88
C HIS A 80 -19.13 -6.59 -14.97
N PHE A 81 -18.21 -7.49 -14.64
CA PHE A 81 -18.53 -8.68 -13.85
C PHE A 81 -18.41 -8.44 -12.34
N MET A 82 -17.47 -7.58 -11.92
CA MET A 82 -17.18 -7.38 -10.51
C MET A 82 -17.51 -5.96 -10.03
N ASN A 83 -17.89 -5.06 -10.93
CA ASN A 83 -18.09 -3.63 -10.64
C ASN A 83 -16.87 -2.98 -9.98
N LEU A 84 -15.67 -3.34 -10.46
CA LEU A 84 -14.40 -2.83 -9.98
C LEU A 84 -13.80 -1.87 -10.99
N SER A 85 -13.31 -0.72 -10.52
CA SER A 85 -12.47 0.17 -11.31
C SER A 85 -11.02 -0.26 -11.20
N VAL A 86 -10.33 -0.35 -12.33
CA VAL A 86 -8.93 -0.81 -12.40
C VAL A 86 -8.13 0.14 -13.26
N SER A 87 -7.00 0.60 -12.76
CA SER A 87 -5.99 1.31 -13.52
C SER A 87 -4.92 0.34 -14.04
N ALA A 88 -4.33 0.65 -15.19
CA ALA A 88 -3.30 -0.19 -15.77
C ALA A 88 -2.11 0.63 -16.30
N GLY A 89 -0.91 0.09 -16.10
CA GLY A 89 0.33 0.59 -16.69
C GLY A 89 0.94 -0.45 -17.64
N ILE A 90 1.31 -0.02 -18.84
CA ILE A 90 1.92 -0.86 -19.87
C ILE A 90 3.40 -0.49 -19.98
N SER A 91 4.29 -1.48 -20.12
CA SER A 91 5.71 -1.26 -20.45
C SER A 91 5.96 -1.38 -21.94
N ARG A 92 7.11 -0.95 -22.41
CA ARG A 92 7.64 -1.37 -23.72
C ARG A 92 7.93 -2.87 -23.73
N PRO A 93 8.03 -3.50 -24.91
CA PRO A 93 8.41 -4.91 -24.99
C PRO A 93 9.84 -5.12 -24.49
N GLY A 94 10.08 -6.27 -23.88
CA GLY A 94 11.42 -6.78 -23.57
C GLY A 94 11.84 -7.82 -24.59
N ASN A 95 13.14 -7.93 -24.87
CA ASN A 95 13.68 -8.89 -25.83
C ASN A 95 14.16 -10.18 -25.16
N SER A 96 14.29 -10.17 -23.85
CA SER A 96 14.80 -11.31 -23.07
C SER A 96 14.26 -11.32 -21.64
N ALA A 97 14.44 -12.44 -20.95
CA ALA A 97 14.12 -12.55 -19.53
C ALA A 97 14.93 -11.56 -18.65
N ALA A 98 16.12 -11.15 -19.09
CA ALA A 98 16.94 -10.17 -18.38
C ALA A 98 16.30 -8.77 -18.36
N ASP A 99 15.44 -8.47 -19.33
CA ASP A 99 14.72 -7.20 -19.41
C ASP A 99 13.53 -7.13 -18.45
N PHE A 100 13.14 -8.26 -17.85
CA PHE A 100 11.91 -8.35 -17.06
C PHE A 100 11.82 -7.26 -15.98
N LEU A 101 12.88 -7.09 -15.20
CA LEU A 101 12.87 -6.14 -14.08
C LEU A 101 12.65 -4.71 -14.59
N ASN A 102 13.37 -4.32 -15.64
CA ASN A 102 13.22 -2.99 -16.24
C ASN A 102 11.80 -2.77 -16.81
N ARG A 103 11.24 -3.81 -17.45
CA ARG A 103 9.88 -3.73 -18.01
C ARG A 103 8.82 -3.72 -16.91
N PHE A 104 9.05 -4.45 -15.83
CA PHE A 104 8.19 -4.43 -14.65
C PHE A 104 8.19 -3.05 -14.00
N GLU A 105 9.36 -2.44 -13.77
CA GLU A 105 9.47 -1.08 -13.23
C GLU A 105 8.80 -0.06 -14.17
N GLU A 106 9.03 -0.12 -15.48
CA GLU A 106 8.40 0.78 -16.44
C GLU A 106 6.87 0.68 -16.41
N ALA A 107 6.31 -0.54 -16.33
CA ALA A 107 4.87 -0.71 -16.20
C ALA A 107 4.33 -0.10 -14.90
N GLY A 108 5.06 -0.23 -13.79
CA GLY A 108 4.75 0.39 -12.52
C GLY A 108 4.79 1.92 -12.59
N GLU A 109 5.80 2.48 -13.25
CA GLU A 109 5.90 3.92 -13.51
C GLU A 109 4.69 4.44 -14.30
N GLN A 110 4.31 3.75 -15.39
CA GLN A 110 3.12 4.11 -16.16
C GLN A 110 1.85 4.03 -15.28
N LEU A 111 1.73 3.03 -14.42
CA LEU A 111 0.60 2.93 -13.50
C LEU A 111 0.51 4.12 -12.53
N MET A 112 1.65 4.70 -12.11
CA MET A 112 1.68 5.89 -11.24
C MET A 112 1.04 7.12 -11.90
N LEU A 113 0.93 7.17 -13.23
CA LEU A 113 0.26 8.28 -13.91
C LEU A 113 -1.24 8.36 -13.57
N LYS A 114 -1.86 7.31 -13.01
CA LYS A 114 -3.22 7.39 -12.50
C LYS A 114 -3.40 8.50 -11.45
N TYR A 115 -2.37 8.80 -10.66
CA TYR A 115 -2.42 9.88 -9.67
C TYR A 115 -2.41 11.28 -10.29
N LEU A 116 -2.00 11.39 -11.54
CA LEU A 116 -2.06 12.64 -12.30
C LEU A 116 -3.29 12.71 -13.22
N LYS A 117 -3.66 11.59 -13.86
CA LYS A 117 -4.73 11.50 -14.87
C LYS A 117 -6.09 11.12 -14.29
N GLY A 118 -6.13 10.69 -13.04
CA GLY A 118 -7.31 10.12 -12.39
C GLY A 118 -7.37 8.60 -12.48
N LYS A 119 -8.20 7.99 -11.62
CA LYS A 119 -8.38 6.54 -11.50
C LYS A 119 -9.05 5.91 -12.73
N GLY A 120 -8.90 4.62 -12.89
CA GLY A 120 -9.51 3.85 -13.98
C GLY A 120 -8.89 4.11 -15.35
N LYS A 121 -7.65 4.59 -15.41
CA LYS A 121 -6.94 4.90 -16.65
C LYS A 121 -5.96 3.79 -17.04
N ILE A 122 -5.77 3.64 -18.35
CA ILE A 122 -4.72 2.83 -18.94
C ILE A 122 -3.64 3.77 -19.44
N CYS A 123 -2.43 3.63 -18.91
CA CYS A 123 -1.29 4.48 -19.26
C CYS A 123 -0.24 3.65 -19.98
N ASP A 124 0.26 4.16 -21.09
CA ASP A 124 1.26 3.50 -21.92
C ASP A 124 2.45 4.43 -22.22
N PRO A 125 3.66 3.89 -22.46
CA PRO A 125 4.88 4.68 -22.63
C PRO A 125 4.97 5.38 -24.00
N TRP A 126 3.98 5.24 -24.87
CA TRP A 126 3.91 5.88 -26.18
C TRP A 126 3.01 7.12 -26.18
N GLU A 127 2.24 7.34 -25.13
CA GLU A 127 1.54 8.61 -24.97
C GLU A 127 2.58 9.72 -24.77
N LYS A 128 2.36 10.85 -25.45
CA LYS A 128 3.22 12.04 -25.31
C LYS A 128 2.81 12.80 -24.05
N ASP A 129 3.03 12.18 -22.91
CA ASP A 129 2.80 12.84 -21.63
C ASP A 129 3.95 13.80 -21.30
N ALA A 130 3.64 14.89 -20.62
CA ALA A 130 4.62 15.86 -20.13
C ALA A 130 5.54 15.29 -19.03
N VAL A 131 5.23 14.11 -18.47
CA VAL A 131 5.99 13.52 -17.37
C VAL A 131 7.02 12.54 -17.86
N SER A 132 8.28 12.87 -17.61
CA SER A 132 9.42 11.97 -17.76
C SER A 132 9.75 11.33 -16.41
N PHE A 133 9.68 10.00 -16.32
CA PHE A 133 10.04 9.30 -15.09
C PHE A 133 11.51 9.44 -14.71
N GLN A 134 12.41 9.67 -15.67
CA GLN A 134 13.79 10.04 -15.38
C GLN A 134 13.84 11.37 -14.60
N GLN A 135 13.06 12.35 -15.02
CA GLN A 135 12.95 13.64 -14.32
C GLN A 135 12.23 13.49 -12.97
N VAL A 136 11.23 12.62 -12.85
CA VAL A 136 10.61 12.30 -11.55
C VAL A 136 11.63 11.73 -10.57
N ARG A 137 12.47 10.79 -11.00
CA ARG A 137 13.56 10.24 -10.17
C ARG A 137 14.57 11.33 -9.77
N GLN A 138 14.93 12.21 -10.68
CA GLN A 138 15.82 13.34 -10.40
C GLN A 138 15.17 14.29 -9.40
N THR A 139 13.91 14.65 -9.59
CA THR A 139 13.13 15.50 -8.66
C THR A 139 13.06 14.88 -7.25
N ARG A 140 12.88 13.55 -7.13
CA ARG A 140 12.95 12.85 -5.84
C ARG A 140 14.29 13.04 -5.13
N GLN A 141 15.38 13.04 -5.91
CA GLN A 141 16.73 13.19 -5.36
C GLN A 141 16.99 14.64 -4.95
N ASP A 142 16.65 15.59 -5.83
CA ASP A 142 16.89 17.03 -5.63
C ASP A 142 16.09 17.58 -4.44
N TYR A 143 14.85 17.11 -4.26
CA TYR A 143 13.94 17.56 -3.20
C TYR A 143 13.71 16.53 -2.09
N LYS A 144 14.67 15.63 -1.88
CA LYS A 144 14.56 14.52 -0.91
C LYS A 144 14.22 14.98 0.50
N LYS A 145 14.77 16.12 0.95
CA LYS A 145 14.49 16.65 2.29
C LYS A 145 13.09 17.20 2.40
N LEU A 146 12.62 17.94 1.38
CA LEU A 146 11.24 18.43 1.30
C LEU A 146 10.25 17.27 1.32
N LEU A 147 10.48 16.26 0.46
CA LEU A 147 9.64 15.06 0.41
C LEU A 147 9.60 14.34 1.75
N LYS A 148 10.77 14.15 2.39
CA LYS A 148 10.84 13.52 3.71
C LYS A 148 10.06 14.34 4.76
N GLY A 149 10.20 15.66 4.78
CA GLY A 149 9.46 16.54 5.70
C GLY A 149 7.95 16.41 5.51
N LEU A 150 7.48 16.41 4.26
CA LEU A 150 6.06 16.23 3.92
C LEU A 150 5.54 14.85 4.40
N MET A 151 6.32 13.78 4.21
CA MET A 151 5.93 12.41 4.58
C MET A 151 5.85 12.20 6.10
N VAL A 152 6.71 12.89 6.86
CA VAL A 152 6.76 12.78 8.33
C VAL A 152 5.84 13.80 9.01
N GLY A 153 5.36 14.80 8.27
CA GLY A 153 4.61 15.93 8.84
C GLY A 153 5.48 16.92 9.62
N ASP A 154 6.78 17.01 9.28
CA ASP A 154 7.72 17.94 9.91
C ASP A 154 7.57 19.33 9.30
N GLU A 155 6.74 20.18 9.96
CA GLU A 155 6.44 21.54 9.50
C GLU A 155 7.69 22.42 9.38
N LEU A 156 8.65 22.29 10.31
CA LEU A 156 9.87 23.10 10.30
C LEU A 156 10.77 22.71 9.13
N ALA A 157 10.94 21.41 8.88
CA ALA A 157 11.71 20.93 7.73
C ALA A 157 11.05 21.36 6.41
N VAL A 158 9.73 21.19 6.27
CA VAL A 158 8.98 21.63 5.09
C VAL A 158 9.10 23.13 4.89
N TRP A 159 8.97 23.93 5.94
CA TRP A 159 9.06 25.39 5.85
C TRP A 159 10.45 25.86 5.40
N SER A 160 11.52 25.25 5.90
CA SER A 160 12.89 25.59 5.51
C SER A 160 13.20 25.21 4.05
N GLU A 161 12.82 24.01 3.63
CA GLU A 161 13.16 23.50 2.29
C GLU A 161 12.28 24.11 1.18
N LYS A 162 11.00 24.39 1.46
CA LYS A 162 10.09 24.95 0.46
C LYS A 162 10.52 26.34 -0.03
N LYS A 163 11.19 27.13 0.81
CA LYS A 163 11.69 28.45 0.39
C LYS A 163 12.73 28.34 -0.73
N GLY A 164 13.65 27.38 -0.60
CA GLY A 164 14.62 27.08 -1.65
C GLY A 164 13.94 26.56 -2.91
N PHE A 165 13.00 25.62 -2.74
CA PHE A 165 12.22 25.05 -3.83
C PHE A 165 11.49 26.14 -4.66
N PHE A 166 10.74 27.02 -4.01
CA PHE A 166 10.04 28.09 -4.72
C PHE A 166 11.00 29.10 -5.36
N SER A 167 12.13 29.39 -4.71
CA SER A 167 13.16 30.25 -5.31
C SER A 167 13.69 29.70 -6.64
N GLU A 168 13.87 28.37 -6.75
CA GLU A 168 14.26 27.73 -8.00
C GLU A 168 13.12 27.71 -9.03
N LEU A 169 11.89 27.47 -8.62
CA LEU A 169 10.73 27.52 -9.53
C LEU A 169 10.56 28.91 -10.17
N TYR A 170 10.76 29.98 -9.40
CA TYR A 170 10.64 31.36 -9.92
C TYR A 170 11.72 31.74 -10.95
N LYS A 171 12.80 30.97 -11.05
CA LYS A 171 13.83 31.15 -12.11
C LYS A 171 13.47 30.48 -13.42
N MET A 172 12.44 29.62 -13.41
CA MET A 172 12.03 28.83 -14.57
C MET A 172 10.92 29.52 -15.36
N GLU A 173 10.77 29.15 -16.62
CA GLU A 173 9.56 29.47 -17.37
C GLU A 173 8.35 28.73 -16.76
N LEU A 174 7.17 29.33 -16.82
CA LEU A 174 5.94 28.79 -16.23
C LEU A 174 5.66 27.34 -16.66
N LYS A 175 5.93 27.01 -17.93
CA LYS A 175 5.75 25.65 -18.45
C LYS A 175 6.67 24.65 -17.74
N ALA A 176 7.96 24.96 -17.61
CA ALA A 176 8.93 24.10 -16.93
C ALA A 176 8.59 23.96 -15.43
N ALA A 177 8.18 25.05 -14.79
CA ALA A 177 7.74 25.02 -13.39
C ALA A 177 6.54 24.09 -13.19
N LYS A 178 5.54 24.11 -14.08
CA LYS A 178 4.41 23.19 -14.07
C LYS A 178 4.84 21.72 -14.22
N GLU A 179 5.79 21.44 -15.09
CA GLU A 179 6.37 20.09 -15.25
C GLU A 179 7.05 19.62 -13.95
N VAL A 180 7.85 20.46 -13.30
CA VAL A 180 8.45 20.15 -12.00
C VAL A 180 7.39 19.86 -10.93
N CYS A 181 6.27 20.60 -10.92
CA CYS A 181 5.17 20.34 -10.01
C CYS A 181 4.54 18.96 -10.24
N LEU A 182 4.33 18.57 -11.50
CA LEU A 182 3.81 17.23 -11.84
C LEU A 182 4.80 16.13 -11.43
N HIS A 183 6.09 16.33 -11.64
CA HIS A 183 7.14 15.40 -11.19
C HIS A 183 7.13 15.26 -9.65
N LEU A 184 6.94 16.38 -8.92
CA LEU A 184 6.87 16.36 -7.46
C LEU A 184 5.63 15.58 -6.97
N ILE A 185 4.47 15.78 -7.59
CA ILE A 185 3.24 15.04 -7.27
C ILE A 185 3.43 13.54 -7.51
N CYS A 186 4.02 13.16 -8.66
CA CYS A 186 4.37 11.77 -8.93
C CYS A 186 5.34 11.21 -7.88
N SER A 187 6.33 12.01 -7.47
CA SER A 187 7.32 11.60 -6.46
C SER A 187 6.67 11.35 -5.10
N ILE A 188 5.71 12.19 -4.72
CA ILE A 188 4.90 12.03 -3.50
C ILE A 188 4.06 10.76 -3.60
N ALA A 189 3.34 10.57 -4.69
CA ALA A 189 2.52 9.37 -4.92
C ALA A 189 3.35 8.09 -4.86
N TRP A 190 4.53 8.10 -5.47
CA TRP A 190 5.46 6.97 -5.43
C TRP A 190 5.90 6.65 -4.00
N GLN A 191 6.27 7.68 -3.22
CA GLN A 191 6.73 7.50 -1.84
C GLN A 191 5.64 6.85 -0.96
N PHE A 192 4.39 7.25 -1.12
CA PHE A 192 3.27 6.62 -0.41
C PHE A 192 3.03 5.18 -0.87
N SER A 193 3.10 4.94 -2.19
CA SER A 193 2.93 3.59 -2.75
C SER A 193 4.01 2.62 -2.27
N ASP A 194 5.27 3.06 -2.16
CA ASP A 194 6.39 2.27 -1.64
C ASP A 194 6.16 1.88 -0.16
N ASN A 195 5.47 2.73 0.61
CA ASN A 195 5.14 2.47 2.01
C ASN A 195 3.86 1.64 2.20
N HIS A 196 3.24 1.16 1.13
CA HIS A 196 1.94 0.46 1.15
C HIS A 196 0.82 1.24 1.85
N ASP A 197 0.89 2.56 1.85
CA ASP A 197 -0.14 3.41 2.41
C ASP A 197 -1.33 3.52 1.46
N ASP A 198 -2.54 3.52 1.98
CA ASP A 198 -3.74 3.82 1.20
C ASP A 198 -3.76 5.32 0.86
N ILE A 199 -3.31 5.63 -0.34
CA ILE A 199 -3.24 7.01 -0.86
C ILE A 199 -4.51 7.43 -1.60
N SER A 200 -5.55 6.60 -1.60
CA SER A 200 -6.80 6.90 -2.29
C SER A 200 -7.44 8.19 -1.79
N ALA A 201 -7.28 8.49 -0.51
CA ALA A 201 -7.78 9.74 0.08
C ALA A 201 -6.92 10.97 -0.28
N LEU A 202 -5.60 10.79 -0.52
CA LEU A 202 -4.70 11.87 -0.96
C LEU A 202 -4.90 12.24 -2.42
N PHE A 203 -5.33 11.29 -3.24
CA PHE A 203 -5.61 11.50 -4.64
C PHE A 203 -7.10 11.32 -4.85
N ALA A 204 -7.88 12.38 -4.55
CA ALA A 204 -9.34 12.37 -4.69
C ALA A 204 -9.75 11.81 -6.06
N GLU A 205 -10.83 11.02 -6.07
CA GLU A 205 -11.23 10.14 -7.16
C GLU A 205 -11.32 10.78 -8.56
N GLU A 206 -11.46 12.10 -8.63
CA GLU A 206 -11.72 12.81 -9.90
C GLU A 206 -10.71 13.93 -10.22
N VAL A 207 -9.63 14.08 -9.43
CA VAL A 207 -8.68 15.20 -9.65
C VAL A 207 -7.68 14.85 -10.75
N ASN A 208 -7.85 15.45 -11.91
CA ASN A 208 -6.85 15.46 -12.97
C ASN A 208 -5.84 16.59 -12.72
N TYR A 209 -4.68 16.25 -12.15
CA TYR A 209 -3.63 17.23 -11.82
C TYR A 209 -3.02 17.88 -13.07
N TYR A 210 -2.98 17.19 -14.22
CA TYR A 210 -2.56 17.78 -15.48
C TYR A 210 -3.43 18.96 -15.86
N GLU A 211 -4.75 18.77 -15.84
CA GLU A 211 -5.67 19.85 -16.15
C GLU A 211 -5.62 20.96 -15.11
N LYS A 212 -5.56 20.59 -13.82
CA LYS A 212 -5.59 21.55 -12.73
C LYS A 212 -4.37 22.45 -12.75
N ILE A 213 -3.17 21.87 -12.87
CA ILE A 213 -1.93 22.63 -12.97
C ILE A 213 -1.83 23.33 -14.35
N GLY A 214 -2.29 22.66 -15.40
CA GLY A 214 -2.34 23.23 -16.75
C GLY A 214 -3.09 24.57 -16.84
N ARG A 215 -4.16 24.72 -16.06
CA ARG A 215 -5.01 25.94 -16.03
C ARG A 215 -4.43 27.10 -15.22
N LEU A 216 -3.32 26.90 -14.52
CA LEU A 216 -2.67 27.96 -13.74
C LEU A 216 -1.83 28.84 -14.67
N ASP A 217 -2.15 30.10 -14.82
CA ASP A 217 -1.55 31.00 -15.81
C ASP A 217 -0.41 31.85 -15.24
N GLU A 218 -0.21 31.81 -13.92
CA GLU A 218 0.80 32.60 -13.22
C GLU A 218 1.57 31.78 -12.19
N MET A 219 2.88 32.08 -12.01
CA MET A 219 3.72 31.42 -11.00
C MET A 219 3.18 31.54 -9.59
N ARG A 220 2.57 32.70 -9.26
CA ARG A 220 1.93 32.91 -7.95
C ARG A 220 0.78 31.94 -7.70
N SER A 221 0.01 31.65 -8.73
CA SER A 221 -1.09 30.66 -8.65
C SER A 221 -0.54 29.24 -8.46
N VAL A 222 0.58 28.91 -9.11
CA VAL A 222 1.28 27.63 -8.91
C VAL A 222 1.79 27.51 -7.46
N GLU A 223 2.44 28.53 -6.95
CA GLU A 223 2.94 28.58 -5.57
C GLU A 223 1.81 28.42 -4.54
N LEU A 224 0.72 29.18 -4.69
CA LEU A 224 -0.45 29.10 -3.79
C LEU A 224 -1.05 27.70 -3.81
N TRP A 225 -1.18 27.12 -5.00
CA TRP A 225 -1.72 25.79 -5.14
C TRP A 225 -0.85 24.73 -4.47
N LEU A 226 0.48 24.78 -4.69
CA LEU A 226 1.44 23.86 -4.06
C LEU A 226 1.47 24.02 -2.54
N ASN A 227 1.43 25.26 -2.02
CA ASN A 227 1.39 25.47 -0.59
C ASN A 227 0.14 24.84 0.05
N ASN A 228 -1.01 24.91 -0.60
CA ASN A 228 -2.24 24.25 -0.14
C ASN A 228 -2.11 22.73 -0.24
N TYR A 229 -1.49 22.23 -1.31
CA TYR A 229 -1.25 20.81 -1.51
C TYR A 229 -0.31 20.23 -0.44
N PHE A 230 0.79 20.94 -0.11
CA PHE A 230 1.72 20.53 0.95
C PHE A 230 1.03 20.51 2.32
N ARG A 231 0.23 21.54 2.63
CA ARG A 231 -0.53 21.58 3.88
C ARG A 231 -1.48 20.39 3.98
N TRP A 232 -2.21 20.12 2.92
CA TRP A 232 -3.12 19.01 2.87
C TRP A 232 -2.42 17.63 3.06
N ILE A 233 -1.23 17.43 2.46
CA ILE A 233 -0.43 16.21 2.71
C ILE A 233 0.00 16.13 4.18
N MET A 234 0.43 17.21 4.77
CA MET A 234 0.86 17.24 6.17
C MET A 234 -0.30 16.94 7.12
N ASP A 235 -1.47 17.55 6.88
CA ASP A 235 -2.69 17.29 7.64
C ASP A 235 -3.14 15.81 7.48
N TYR A 236 -3.07 15.28 6.27
CA TYR A 236 -3.33 13.88 6.02
C TYR A 236 -2.41 12.97 6.82
N ASN A 237 -1.09 13.20 6.77
CA ASN A 237 -0.12 12.40 7.50
C ASN A 237 -0.29 12.50 9.02
N ALA A 238 -0.58 13.69 9.56
CA ALA A 238 -0.86 13.86 10.98
C ALA A 238 -2.06 13.03 11.43
N HIS A 239 -3.16 13.05 10.70
CA HIS A 239 -4.36 12.27 11.01
C HIS A 239 -4.20 10.76 10.77
N HIS A 240 -3.38 10.37 9.78
CA HIS A 240 -3.15 8.96 9.45
C HIS A 240 -2.07 8.32 10.32
N ALA A 241 -1.11 9.08 10.86
CA ALA A 241 -0.14 8.56 11.81
C ALA A 241 -0.85 7.97 13.04
N ASP A 242 -1.83 8.67 13.59
CA ASP A 242 -2.61 8.19 14.72
C ASP A 242 -3.47 6.98 14.37
N ARG A 243 -4.13 6.98 13.20
CA ARG A 243 -4.93 5.84 12.72
C ARG A 243 -4.07 4.61 12.42
N LYS A 244 -2.96 4.78 11.71
CA LYS A 244 -2.02 3.69 11.38
C LYS A 244 -1.43 3.06 12.64
N GLN A 245 -1.17 3.87 13.66
CA GLN A 245 -0.70 3.40 14.95
C GLN A 245 -1.78 2.62 15.71
N ALA A 246 -3.01 3.11 15.73
CA ALA A 246 -4.14 2.41 16.32
C ALA A 246 -4.42 1.08 15.60
N ASP A 247 -4.38 1.07 14.26
CA ASP A 247 -4.59 -0.12 13.44
C ASP A 247 -3.49 -1.17 13.66
N MET A 248 -2.22 -0.75 13.73
CA MET A 248 -1.11 -1.65 14.06
C MET A 248 -1.29 -2.32 15.44
N MET A 249 -1.75 -1.57 16.43
CA MET A 249 -1.99 -2.13 17.76
C MET A 249 -3.17 -3.09 17.77
N ILE A 250 -4.23 -2.77 17.03
CA ILE A 250 -5.38 -3.68 16.82
C ILE A 250 -4.90 -4.98 16.16
N ARG A 251 -4.08 -4.90 15.11
CA ARG A 251 -3.50 -6.07 14.43
C ARG A 251 -2.59 -6.88 15.36
N ALA A 252 -1.77 -6.22 16.18
CA ALA A 252 -0.93 -6.89 17.16
C ALA A 252 -1.77 -7.67 18.19
N LYS A 253 -2.80 -7.04 18.74
CA LYS A 253 -3.72 -7.70 19.70
C LYS A 253 -4.49 -8.86 19.08
N ARG A 254 -4.93 -8.72 17.83
CA ARG A 254 -5.57 -9.80 17.09
C ARG A 254 -4.61 -10.97 16.91
N PHE A 255 -3.38 -10.72 16.46
CA PHE A 255 -2.38 -11.77 16.32
C PHE A 255 -2.08 -12.49 17.65
N ILE A 256 -2.02 -11.76 18.78
CA ILE A 256 -1.88 -12.36 20.11
C ILE A 256 -3.09 -13.24 20.44
N MET A 257 -4.31 -12.78 20.15
CA MET A 257 -5.54 -13.53 20.40
C MET A 257 -5.65 -14.80 19.54
N ASP A 258 -5.16 -14.76 18.32
CA ASP A 258 -5.20 -15.92 17.39
C ASP A 258 -4.09 -16.93 17.72
N ASN A 259 -3.01 -16.50 18.41
CA ASN A 259 -1.82 -17.33 18.66
C ASN A 259 -1.50 -17.54 20.14
N TYR A 260 -2.34 -17.13 21.08
CA TYR A 260 -2.06 -17.22 22.54
C TYR A 260 -1.77 -18.65 23.02
N ALA A 261 -2.36 -19.66 22.36
CA ALA A 261 -2.17 -21.07 22.66
C ALA A 261 -0.77 -21.60 22.24
N ASN A 262 -0.03 -20.87 21.42
CA ASN A 262 1.34 -21.24 21.07
C ASN A 262 2.30 -20.90 22.22
N PRO A 263 2.99 -21.89 22.84
CA PRO A 263 3.96 -21.63 23.91
C PRO A 263 5.12 -20.73 23.49
N GLU A 264 5.50 -20.78 22.20
CA GLU A 264 6.63 -20.05 21.62
C GLU A 264 6.26 -18.61 21.18
N LEU A 265 5.04 -18.15 21.48
CA LEU A 265 4.65 -16.78 21.15
C LEU A 265 5.45 -15.76 21.97
N THR A 266 6.25 -14.97 21.29
CA THR A 266 7.14 -13.96 21.87
C THR A 266 6.79 -12.53 21.44
N LEU A 267 7.28 -11.56 22.20
CA LEU A 267 7.23 -10.15 21.80
C LEU A 267 7.83 -9.92 20.40
N GLY A 268 8.96 -10.59 20.11
CA GLY A 268 9.66 -10.50 18.83
C GLY A 268 8.82 -11.05 17.67
N SER A 269 8.09 -12.16 17.86
CA SER A 269 7.21 -12.70 16.82
C SER A 269 6.05 -11.77 16.48
N VAL A 270 5.46 -11.11 17.49
CA VAL A 270 4.40 -10.11 17.27
C VAL A 270 4.96 -8.87 16.58
N ALA A 271 6.12 -8.37 17.05
CA ALA A 271 6.77 -7.20 16.44
C ALA A 271 7.10 -7.46 14.96
N SER A 272 7.63 -8.63 14.63
CA SER A 272 7.93 -9.05 13.25
C SER A 272 6.66 -9.13 12.39
N PHE A 273 5.57 -9.68 12.92
CA PHE A 273 4.29 -9.76 12.21
C PHE A 273 3.74 -8.39 11.80
N ILE A 274 3.87 -7.38 12.68
CA ILE A 274 3.42 -6.02 12.38
C ILE A 274 4.49 -5.14 11.73
N GLY A 275 5.68 -5.70 11.43
CA GLY A 275 6.77 -4.98 10.74
C GLY A 275 7.50 -3.97 11.61
N LEU A 276 7.55 -4.16 12.93
CA LEU A 276 8.22 -3.25 13.87
C LEU A 276 9.48 -3.87 14.49
N ASN A 277 10.39 -2.99 14.91
CA ASN A 277 11.49 -3.39 15.80
C ASN A 277 10.94 -3.74 17.19
N GLU A 278 11.44 -4.84 17.78
CA GLU A 278 10.98 -5.39 19.05
C GLU A 278 11.03 -4.36 20.20
N LYS A 279 12.14 -3.62 20.32
CA LYS A 279 12.31 -2.59 21.35
C LYS A 279 11.28 -1.46 21.23
N TYR A 280 11.03 -1.01 20.00
CA TYR A 280 10.04 0.02 19.73
C TYR A 280 8.63 -0.49 20.05
N PHE A 281 8.29 -1.69 19.59
CA PHE A 281 6.99 -2.32 19.87
C PHE A 281 6.77 -2.50 21.38
N SER A 282 7.77 -3.00 22.12
CA SER A 282 7.69 -3.18 23.59
C SER A 282 7.32 -1.88 24.31
N THR A 283 8.04 -0.80 24.01
CA THR A 283 7.81 0.51 24.64
C THR A 283 6.41 1.01 24.34
N ARG A 284 6.00 0.87 23.07
CA ARG A 284 4.71 1.37 22.62
C ARG A 284 3.55 0.55 23.16
N PHE A 285 3.65 -0.78 23.11
CA PHE A 285 2.64 -1.68 23.67
C PHE A 285 2.38 -1.37 25.13
N THR A 286 3.47 -1.19 25.93
CA THR A 286 3.35 -0.84 27.35
C THR A 286 2.69 0.52 27.56
N LYS A 287 2.98 1.50 26.71
CA LYS A 287 2.37 2.83 26.76
C LYS A 287 0.87 2.81 26.47
N GLU A 288 0.45 2.02 25.48
CA GLU A 288 -0.95 1.97 25.02
C GLU A 288 -1.82 1.05 25.87
N GLU A 289 -1.32 -0.13 26.27
CA GLU A 289 -2.08 -1.10 27.05
C GLU A 289 -1.89 -0.92 28.57
N GLY A 290 -1.02 -0.04 29.02
CA GLY A 290 -0.70 0.17 30.44
C GLY A 290 0.03 -0.99 31.09
N MET A 291 0.39 -2.04 30.33
CA MET A 291 1.09 -3.23 30.84
C MET A 291 2.04 -3.81 29.80
N THR A 292 3.00 -4.62 30.27
CA THR A 292 3.94 -5.30 29.37
C THR A 292 3.24 -6.38 28.54
N PHE A 293 3.80 -6.71 27.37
CA PHE A 293 3.34 -7.81 26.53
C PHE A 293 3.20 -9.14 27.30
N SER A 294 4.18 -9.47 28.16
CA SER A 294 4.15 -10.71 28.94
C SER A 294 2.96 -10.74 29.92
N ASN A 295 2.63 -9.61 30.54
CA ASN A 295 1.47 -9.52 31.42
C ASN A 295 0.18 -9.63 30.63
N TYR A 296 0.09 -8.96 29.48
CA TYR A 296 -1.08 -9.02 28.60
C TYR A 296 -1.33 -10.45 28.07
N LEU A 297 -0.30 -11.14 27.59
CA LEU A 297 -0.39 -12.53 27.14
C LEU A 297 -0.84 -13.45 28.31
N THR A 298 -0.29 -13.21 29.50
CA THR A 298 -0.71 -13.95 30.70
C THR A 298 -2.18 -13.75 31.00
N GLU A 299 -2.67 -12.52 30.96
CA GLU A 299 -4.11 -12.23 31.19
C GLU A 299 -5.00 -12.89 30.13
N VAL A 300 -4.61 -12.85 28.86
CA VAL A 300 -5.33 -13.54 27.77
C VAL A 300 -5.43 -15.04 28.05
N ARG A 301 -4.30 -15.67 28.35
CA ARG A 301 -4.23 -17.11 28.64
C ARG A 301 -5.06 -17.51 29.87
N ILE A 302 -4.98 -16.73 30.94
CA ILE A 302 -5.77 -17.01 32.18
C ILE A 302 -7.27 -16.81 31.92
N ARG A 303 -7.66 -15.79 31.17
CA ARG A 303 -9.08 -15.60 30.80
C ARG A 303 -9.59 -16.78 29.97
N LYS A 304 -8.82 -17.22 28.98
CA LYS A 304 -9.17 -18.38 28.16
C LYS A 304 -9.21 -19.69 28.98
N ALA A 305 -8.31 -19.85 29.95
CA ALA A 305 -8.35 -20.99 30.86
C ALA A 305 -9.62 -21.00 31.71
N ARG A 306 -10.09 -19.86 32.22
CA ARG A 306 -11.37 -19.76 32.95
C ARG A 306 -12.55 -20.14 32.05
N GLU A 307 -12.61 -19.60 30.82
CA GLU A 307 -13.64 -19.95 29.85
C GLU A 307 -13.69 -21.48 29.63
N LEU A 308 -12.53 -22.15 29.46
CA LEU A 308 -12.47 -23.61 29.29
C LEU A 308 -12.93 -24.37 30.55
N MET A 309 -12.54 -23.89 31.73
CA MET A 309 -13.00 -24.51 33.02
C MET A 309 -14.51 -24.42 33.22
N GLU A 310 -15.16 -23.38 32.73
CA GLU A 310 -16.58 -23.15 32.84
C GLU A 310 -17.40 -23.89 31.75
N THR A 311 -16.81 -24.10 30.60
CA THR A 311 -17.52 -24.61 29.40
C THR A 311 -17.19 -26.06 29.04
N THR A 312 -16.20 -26.67 29.70
CA THR A 312 -15.71 -28.01 29.36
C THR A 312 -15.36 -28.84 30.58
N ASP A 313 -15.33 -30.18 30.43
CA ASP A 313 -14.90 -31.12 31.46
C ASP A 313 -13.39 -31.46 31.36
N LEU A 314 -12.59 -30.60 30.69
CA LEU A 314 -11.15 -30.80 30.52
C LEU A 314 -10.43 -30.80 31.86
N LYS A 315 -9.42 -31.67 31.98
CA LYS A 315 -8.56 -31.71 33.16
C LYS A 315 -7.59 -30.52 33.15
N ILE A 316 -7.11 -30.13 34.33
CA ILE A 316 -6.23 -28.96 34.49
C ILE A 316 -4.99 -29.04 33.58
N TYR A 317 -4.44 -30.23 33.35
CA TYR A 317 -3.27 -30.38 32.49
C TYR A 317 -3.63 -30.15 31.01
N GLU A 318 -4.82 -30.57 30.55
CA GLU A 318 -5.31 -30.34 29.20
C GLU A 318 -5.58 -28.85 28.96
N ILE A 319 -6.22 -28.18 29.93
CA ILE A 319 -6.45 -26.73 29.89
C ILE A 319 -5.12 -25.96 29.82
N SER A 320 -4.15 -26.35 30.69
CA SER A 320 -2.82 -25.72 30.71
C SER A 320 -2.13 -25.78 29.33
N GLN A 321 -2.17 -26.91 28.66
CA GLN A 321 -1.62 -27.09 27.31
C GLN A 321 -2.41 -26.30 26.26
N SER A 322 -3.75 -26.35 26.33
CA SER A 322 -4.62 -25.65 25.37
C SER A 322 -4.48 -24.12 25.41
N VAL A 323 -4.01 -23.58 26.53
CA VAL A 323 -3.77 -22.12 26.65
C VAL A 323 -2.30 -21.73 26.56
N GLY A 324 -1.42 -22.64 26.13
CA GLY A 324 -0.03 -22.34 25.77
C GLY A 324 0.97 -22.38 26.93
N TYR A 325 0.74 -23.21 27.96
CA TYR A 325 1.73 -23.47 29.00
C TYR A 325 2.36 -24.86 28.84
N ASN A 326 3.67 -24.91 28.83
CA ASN A 326 4.43 -26.18 28.77
C ASN A 326 4.51 -26.93 30.13
N SER A 327 4.20 -26.27 31.26
CA SER A 327 4.24 -26.85 32.60
C SER A 327 2.97 -26.53 33.37
N VAL A 328 2.33 -27.56 33.90
CA VAL A 328 1.13 -27.47 34.72
C VAL A 328 1.39 -26.75 36.04
N GLU A 329 2.57 -26.95 36.61
CA GLU A 329 3.01 -26.31 37.87
C GLU A 329 3.16 -24.80 37.65
N HIS A 330 3.76 -24.39 36.53
CA HIS A 330 3.87 -22.97 36.17
C HIS A 330 2.48 -22.36 35.95
N PHE A 331 1.63 -23.00 35.15
CA PHE A 331 0.26 -22.59 34.94
C PHE A 331 -0.50 -22.40 36.26
N THR A 332 -0.49 -23.41 37.14
CA THR A 332 -1.22 -23.38 38.40
C THR A 332 -0.77 -22.23 39.29
N ARG A 333 0.54 -21.97 39.35
CA ARG A 333 1.11 -20.85 40.12
C ARG A 333 0.62 -19.49 39.56
N VAL A 334 0.69 -19.32 38.23
CA VAL A 334 0.25 -18.09 37.54
C VAL A 334 -1.26 -17.90 37.68
N PHE A 335 -2.03 -18.97 37.52
CA PHE A 335 -3.48 -18.94 37.64
C PHE A 335 -3.93 -18.52 39.06
N LYS A 336 -3.35 -19.13 40.11
CA LYS A 336 -3.65 -18.76 41.51
C LYS A 336 -3.33 -17.29 41.78
N LYS A 337 -2.18 -16.80 41.28
CA LYS A 337 -1.75 -15.40 41.45
C LYS A 337 -2.71 -14.41 40.79
N ASN A 338 -3.31 -14.77 39.67
CA ASN A 338 -4.22 -13.90 38.92
C ASN A 338 -5.71 -14.07 39.31
N CYS A 339 -6.05 -15.13 40.02
CA CYS A 339 -7.41 -15.34 40.54
C CYS A 339 -7.60 -14.84 41.98
N ALA A 340 -6.50 -14.54 42.71
CA ALA A 340 -6.54 -14.02 44.07
C ALA A 340 -6.61 -12.48 44.13
N LYS A 341 -6.76 -11.84 42.97
CA LYS A 341 -7.07 -10.41 42.85
C LYS A 341 -8.53 -10.24 42.46
#